data_45e1a7f7cc4bde0d343419a6baabb5c3
#
_entry.id   45e1a7f7cc4bde0d343419a6baabb5c3
#
_cell.length_a   1.000
_cell.length_b   1.000
_cell.length_c   1.000
_cell.angle_alpha   90.00
_cell.angle_beta   90.00
_cell.angle_gamma   90.00
#
_symmetry.space_group_name_H-M   'P 1'
#
loop_
_entity.id
_entity.type
_entity.pdbx_description
1 polymer ?
#
loop_
_entity_poly.entity_id
_entity_poly.type
_entity_poly.pdbx_seq_one_letter_code
_entity_poly.pdbx_strand_id
1 'polypeptide(L)'
;MSVASIEMEYRVPEAVAEELRSRCIYNTEYEAAVRELLVKEYSDQIKGVSYRVNCVRTVNNVSVTSDQLSSYVDDAYSKQWYYEQMSISLCEEGIFSVQWRSPYEIIETVAPDTAMLSFAEIAEIIPTMFRVKNEPQGEVKAEYKIERVVLSLRRIMEQNNVENGLLVPVWDLYGSAVYTYPGEPPVPDTYQGSQLTINAIDGSVIDLNRGY
;
A
#
# COMPACT_ATOMS: atom_id res chain seq x y z
N MET A 1 -6.96 12.44 10.27
CA MET A 1 -6.06 11.26 10.28
C MET A 1 -6.70 10.17 11.10
N SER A 2 -6.62 8.93 10.64
CA SER A 2 -7.00 7.73 11.40
C SER A 2 -5.82 6.78 11.49
N VAL A 3 -5.85 5.88 12.48
CA VAL A 3 -4.84 4.84 12.61
C VAL A 3 -5.11 3.77 11.55
N ALA A 4 -4.08 3.45 10.75
CA ALA A 4 -4.12 2.41 9.73
C ALA A 4 -3.58 1.08 10.28
N SER A 5 -2.44 1.13 10.97
CA SER A 5 -1.84 -0.04 11.61
C SER A 5 -1.06 0.36 12.87
N ILE A 6 -0.84 -0.62 13.74
CA ILE A 6 0.08 -0.50 14.88
C ILE A 6 1.02 -1.71 14.79
N GLU A 7 2.30 -1.41 14.73
CA GLU A 7 3.37 -2.40 14.66
C GLU A 7 4.20 -2.34 15.94
N MET A 8 4.51 -3.49 16.49
CA MET A 8 5.39 -3.60 17.64
C MET A 8 6.83 -3.79 17.16
N GLU A 9 7.75 -3.02 17.72
CA GLU A 9 9.16 -3.08 17.40
C GLU A 9 9.98 -3.25 18.68
N TYR A 10 11.07 -4.03 18.61
CA TYR A 10 12.02 -4.13 19.70
C TYR A 10 13.00 -2.97 19.66
N ARG A 11 13.24 -2.33 20.82
CA ARG A 11 14.26 -1.29 20.97
C ARG A 11 15.61 -1.96 21.19
N VAL A 12 16.52 -1.81 20.26
CA VAL A 12 17.87 -2.33 20.31
C VAL A 12 18.88 -1.19 20.22
N PRO A 13 20.13 -1.37 20.71
CA PRO A 13 21.21 -0.40 20.46
C PRO A 13 21.40 -0.12 18.96
N GLU A 14 21.78 1.12 18.62
CA GLU A 14 21.93 1.53 17.20
C GLU A 14 22.89 0.62 16.42
N ALA A 15 24.01 0.19 17.03
CA ALA A 15 24.93 -0.73 16.40
C ALA A 15 24.27 -2.07 16.01
N VAL A 16 23.40 -2.58 16.87
CA VAL A 16 22.57 -3.77 16.58
C VAL A 16 21.57 -3.46 15.48
N ALA A 17 20.89 -2.32 15.54
CA ALA A 17 19.96 -1.90 14.51
C ALA A 17 20.60 -1.75 13.12
N GLU A 18 21.84 -1.24 13.03
CA GLU A 18 22.60 -1.17 11.78
C GLU A 18 22.97 -2.56 11.25
N GLU A 19 23.44 -3.46 12.11
CA GLU A 19 23.74 -4.84 11.73
C GLU A 19 22.47 -5.54 11.20
N LEU A 20 21.31 -5.30 11.84
CA LEU A 20 20.04 -5.84 11.41
C LEU A 20 19.64 -5.32 10.02
N ARG A 21 19.73 -4.01 9.79
CA ARG A 21 19.44 -3.40 8.50
C ARG A 21 20.33 -3.95 7.39
N SER A 22 21.61 -4.23 7.69
CA SER A 22 22.53 -4.78 6.72
C SER A 22 22.25 -6.24 6.34
N ARG A 23 21.63 -7.00 7.24
CA ARG A 23 21.25 -8.41 7.02
C ARG A 23 19.84 -8.57 6.41
N CYS A 24 18.95 -7.59 6.61
CA CYS A 24 17.57 -7.61 6.11
C CYS A 24 17.47 -6.95 4.74
N ILE A 25 17.82 -7.68 3.69
CA ILE A 25 17.61 -7.22 2.32
C ILE A 25 16.44 -7.98 1.69
N TYR A 26 15.27 -7.31 1.63
CA TYR A 26 14.16 -7.60 0.71
C TYR A 26 13.45 -8.97 0.74
N ASN A 27 12.92 -9.43 1.92
CA ASN A 27 11.87 -10.46 1.87
C ASN A 27 11.10 -10.53 3.21
N THR A 28 9.77 -10.43 3.17
CA THR A 28 8.88 -10.40 4.36
C THR A 28 8.91 -11.68 5.19
N GLU A 29 9.04 -12.86 4.58
CA GLU A 29 9.23 -14.14 5.30
C GLU A 29 10.61 -14.19 5.95
N TYR A 30 11.61 -13.66 5.28
CA TYR A 30 12.96 -13.56 5.80
C TYR A 30 13.02 -12.56 6.97
N GLU A 31 12.28 -11.46 6.92
CA GLU A 31 12.17 -10.50 8.03
C GLU A 31 11.59 -11.13 9.30
N ALA A 32 10.57 -11.96 9.19
CA ALA A 32 9.98 -12.65 10.34
C ALA A 32 10.98 -13.64 10.98
N ALA A 33 11.64 -14.47 10.17
CA ALA A 33 12.66 -15.42 10.62
C ALA A 33 13.90 -14.70 11.19
N VAL A 34 14.31 -13.59 10.59
CA VAL A 34 15.39 -12.74 11.08
C VAL A 34 14.99 -12.10 12.41
N ARG A 35 13.77 -11.57 12.55
CA ARG A 35 13.26 -11.04 13.84
C ARG A 35 13.32 -12.08 14.95
N GLU A 36 12.89 -13.33 14.71
CA GLU A 36 13.00 -14.40 15.70
C GLU A 36 14.43 -14.73 16.09
N LEU A 37 15.34 -14.82 15.12
CA LEU A 37 16.75 -15.04 15.35
C LEU A 37 17.38 -13.90 16.16
N LEU A 38 16.99 -12.68 15.88
CA LEU A 38 17.50 -11.46 16.54
C LEU A 38 16.99 -11.33 17.97
N VAL A 39 15.74 -11.62 18.22
CA VAL A 39 15.20 -11.68 19.59
C VAL A 39 15.95 -12.71 20.41
N LYS A 40 16.38 -13.82 19.80
CA LYS A 40 17.12 -14.87 20.46
C LYS A 40 18.60 -14.54 20.64
N GLU A 41 19.24 -13.94 19.64
CA GLU A 41 20.69 -13.63 19.65
C GLU A 41 21.02 -12.37 20.46
N TYR A 42 20.10 -11.39 20.49
CA TYR A 42 20.30 -10.11 21.16
C TYR A 42 19.30 -9.84 22.31
N SER A 43 18.72 -10.92 22.87
CA SER A 43 17.69 -10.81 23.91
C SER A 43 18.16 -10.01 25.14
N ASP A 44 19.43 -10.08 25.48
CA ASP A 44 20.06 -9.34 26.57
C ASP A 44 20.33 -7.85 26.24
N GLN A 45 20.25 -7.46 24.97
CA GLN A 45 20.46 -6.11 24.47
C GLN A 45 19.14 -5.39 24.12
N ILE A 46 18.02 -6.07 24.21
CA ILE A 46 16.70 -5.46 24.02
C ILE A 46 16.41 -4.52 25.19
N LYS A 47 16.31 -3.22 24.90
CA LYS A 47 16.06 -2.17 25.89
C LYS A 47 14.58 -1.95 26.21
N GLY A 48 13.70 -2.64 25.51
CA GLY A 48 12.25 -2.50 25.66
C GLY A 48 11.50 -2.66 24.35
N VAL A 49 10.25 -2.30 24.36
CA VAL A 49 9.33 -2.36 23.21
C VAL A 49 8.96 -0.94 22.81
N SER A 50 8.82 -0.72 21.53
CA SER A 50 8.20 0.46 20.97
C SER A 50 7.06 0.07 20.03
N TYR A 51 6.20 1.02 19.76
CA TYR A 51 5.10 0.85 18.85
C TYR A 51 5.22 1.91 17.76
N ARG A 52 5.08 1.48 16.52
CA ARG A 52 4.91 2.38 15.38
C ARG A 52 3.44 2.41 15.00
N VAL A 53 2.85 3.57 15.09
CA VAL A 53 1.46 3.84 14.69
C VAL A 53 1.49 4.50 13.31
N ASN A 54 1.05 3.76 12.31
CA ASN A 54 0.90 4.29 10.96
C ASN A 54 -0.48 4.93 10.81
N CYS A 55 -0.49 6.16 10.32
CA CYS A 55 -1.70 6.95 10.16
C CYS A 55 -1.97 7.24 8.68
N VAL A 56 -3.23 7.26 8.31
CA VAL A 56 -3.70 7.68 6.99
C VAL A 56 -4.62 8.88 7.12
N ARG A 57 -4.67 9.71 6.09
CA ARG A 57 -5.64 10.79 6.00
C ARG A 57 -7.05 10.24 5.89
N THR A 58 -8.00 10.94 6.47
CA THR A 58 -9.44 10.68 6.28
C THR A 58 -10.12 11.93 5.78
N VAL A 59 -11.02 11.77 4.85
CA VAL A 59 -11.89 12.83 4.33
C VAL A 59 -13.33 12.32 4.43
N ASN A 60 -14.19 13.03 5.14
CA ASN A 60 -15.58 12.62 5.40
C ASN A 60 -15.70 11.17 5.92
N ASN A 61 -14.80 10.78 6.84
CA ASN A 61 -14.69 9.43 7.41
C ASN A 61 -14.27 8.32 6.41
N VAL A 62 -13.91 8.65 5.20
CA VAL A 62 -13.32 7.71 4.24
C VAL A 62 -11.80 7.85 4.27
N SER A 63 -11.10 6.73 4.40
CA SER A 63 -9.64 6.72 4.44
C SER A 63 -9.05 6.97 3.05
N VAL A 64 -8.00 7.78 3.01
CA VAL A 64 -7.15 7.89 1.83
C VAL A 64 -6.09 6.81 1.92
N THR A 65 -6.14 5.85 1.01
CA THR A 65 -5.23 4.70 1.03
C THR A 65 -4.12 4.84 0.00
N SER A 66 -2.97 4.26 0.31
CA SER A 66 -1.86 4.08 -0.61
C SER A 66 -1.10 2.83 -0.22
N ASP A 67 -0.97 1.90 -1.17
CA ASP A 67 -0.20 0.67 -0.99
C ASP A 67 1.26 0.88 -1.43
N GLN A 68 1.58 2.05 -1.95
CA GLN A 68 2.88 2.41 -2.49
C GLN A 68 3.39 3.71 -1.87
N LEU A 69 4.71 3.85 -1.87
CA LEU A 69 5.37 5.08 -1.41
C LEU A 69 5.28 6.21 -2.44
N SER A 70 5.30 5.84 -3.72
CA SER A 70 5.32 6.78 -4.85
C SER A 70 4.75 6.15 -6.11
N SER A 71 4.39 7.00 -7.07
CA SER A 71 4.03 6.62 -8.44
C SER A 71 4.84 7.44 -9.43
N TYR A 72 5.00 6.92 -10.64
CA TYR A 72 5.63 7.64 -11.73
C TYR A 72 4.61 8.48 -12.49
N VAL A 73 5.01 9.68 -12.90
CA VAL A 73 4.14 10.64 -13.61
C VAL A 73 4.31 10.63 -15.11
N ASP A 74 5.31 9.93 -15.62
CA ASP A 74 5.59 9.84 -17.04
C ASP A 74 5.95 8.42 -17.47
N ASP A 75 5.74 8.13 -18.75
CA ASP A 75 6.05 6.82 -19.34
C ASP A 75 7.56 6.50 -19.37
N ALA A 76 8.41 7.52 -19.20
CA ALA A 76 9.86 7.35 -19.09
C ALA A 76 10.34 7.03 -17.68
N TYR A 77 9.43 6.96 -16.70
CA TYR A 77 9.75 6.74 -15.28
C TYR A 77 10.77 7.74 -14.72
N SER A 78 10.79 8.97 -15.25
CA SER A 78 11.77 9.99 -14.92
C SER A 78 11.33 10.91 -13.78
N LYS A 79 10.03 11.03 -13.54
CA LYS A 79 9.45 11.86 -12.50
C LYS A 79 8.59 11.02 -11.58
N GLN A 80 8.75 11.25 -10.28
CA GLN A 80 7.96 10.60 -9.23
C GLN A 80 7.17 11.63 -8.43
N TRP A 81 6.02 11.23 -7.97
CA TRP A 81 5.34 11.86 -6.86
C TRP A 81 5.18 10.88 -5.71
N TYR A 82 5.08 11.41 -4.49
CA TYR A 82 5.05 10.61 -3.28
C TYR A 82 3.68 10.72 -2.62
N TYR A 83 3.18 9.59 -2.14
CA TYR A 83 1.96 9.54 -1.35
C TYR A 83 2.21 10.03 0.08
N GLU A 84 1.17 10.66 0.66
CA GLU A 84 1.23 11.09 2.05
C GLU A 84 1.34 9.90 2.99
N GLN A 85 2.30 9.97 3.90
CA GLN A 85 2.51 8.98 4.93
C GLN A 85 2.80 9.65 6.26
N MET A 86 2.18 9.17 7.33
CA MET A 86 2.45 9.61 8.67
C MET A 86 2.65 8.42 9.57
N SER A 87 3.76 8.41 10.33
CA SER A 87 4.00 7.43 11.38
C SER A 87 4.45 8.10 12.67
N ILE A 88 4.00 7.55 13.78
CA ILE A 88 4.34 8.00 15.12
C ILE A 88 4.94 6.81 15.86
N SER A 89 6.17 6.95 16.34
CA SER A 89 6.82 5.94 17.16
C SER A 89 6.79 6.36 18.62
N LEU A 90 6.33 5.45 19.48
CA LEU A 90 6.17 5.69 20.92
C LEU A 90 6.65 4.49 21.74
N CYS A 91 7.03 4.74 22.95
CA CYS A 91 7.45 3.76 23.94
C CYS A 91 6.94 4.17 25.35
N GLU A 92 7.36 3.50 26.39
CA GLU A 92 6.94 3.83 27.77
C GLU A 92 7.28 5.27 28.15
N GLU A 93 8.39 5.82 27.64
CA GLU A 93 8.80 7.19 27.93
C GLU A 93 8.04 8.25 27.11
N GLY A 94 7.21 7.82 26.16
CA GLY A 94 6.38 8.69 25.31
C GLY A 94 6.71 8.61 23.82
N ILE A 95 6.32 9.65 23.09
CA ILE A 95 6.58 9.77 21.66
C ILE A 95 8.02 10.20 21.45
N PHE A 96 8.80 9.42 20.69
CA PHE A 96 10.19 9.74 20.36
C PHE A 96 10.44 10.03 18.88
N SER A 97 9.49 9.69 18.00
CA SER A 97 9.59 10.01 16.56
C SER A 97 8.22 10.29 15.97
N VAL A 98 8.16 11.33 15.13
CA VAL A 98 7.02 11.61 14.24
C VAL A 98 7.60 11.85 12.86
N GLN A 99 7.16 11.06 11.90
CA GLN A 99 7.52 11.21 10.49
C GLN A 99 6.26 11.53 9.70
N TRP A 100 6.29 12.63 8.97
CA TRP A 100 5.21 13.01 8.08
C TRP A 100 5.81 13.38 6.72
N ARG A 101 5.53 12.53 5.74
CA ARG A 101 6.07 12.64 4.39
C ARG A 101 4.98 13.07 3.43
N SER A 102 5.36 13.92 2.48
CA SER A 102 4.50 14.37 1.37
C SER A 102 3.09 14.81 1.79
N PRO A 103 2.97 15.69 2.81
CA PRO A 103 1.69 16.26 3.17
C PRO A 103 1.13 17.07 1.99
N TYR A 104 -0.20 17.06 1.84
CA TYR A 104 -0.89 17.87 0.84
C TYR A 104 -2.09 18.60 1.43
N GLU A 105 -2.53 19.61 0.76
CA GLU A 105 -3.74 20.38 1.09
C GLU A 105 -4.87 20.01 0.12
N ILE A 106 -6.09 19.92 0.64
CA ILE A 106 -7.29 19.80 -0.19
C ILE A 106 -7.78 21.20 -0.45
N ILE A 107 -7.66 21.66 -1.69
CA ILE A 107 -7.95 23.04 -2.07
C ILE A 107 -9.38 23.26 -2.52
N GLU A 108 -10.02 22.21 -3.10
CA GLU A 108 -11.41 22.31 -3.58
C GLU A 108 -12.08 20.94 -3.69
N THR A 109 -13.40 20.94 -3.80
CA THR A 109 -14.21 19.78 -4.18
C THR A 109 -14.72 20.00 -5.60
N VAL A 110 -14.15 19.27 -6.55
CA VAL A 110 -14.42 19.44 -7.99
C VAL A 110 -15.82 18.97 -8.37
N ALA A 111 -16.30 17.88 -7.76
CA ALA A 111 -17.57 17.24 -8.11
C ALA A 111 -18.30 16.74 -6.85
N PRO A 112 -18.97 17.63 -6.10
CA PRO A 112 -19.52 17.31 -4.77
C PRO A 112 -20.66 16.27 -4.79
N ASP A 113 -21.43 16.19 -5.86
CA ASP A 113 -22.64 15.37 -5.97
C ASP A 113 -22.48 14.24 -7.00
N THR A 114 -21.26 13.79 -7.25
CA THR A 114 -21.01 12.69 -8.19
C THR A 114 -21.54 11.38 -7.64
N ALA A 115 -22.42 10.73 -8.40
CA ALA A 115 -22.91 9.39 -8.09
C ALA A 115 -21.76 8.38 -8.20
N MET A 116 -21.69 7.49 -7.22
CA MET A 116 -20.74 6.38 -7.23
C MET A 116 -21.43 5.08 -7.61
N LEU A 117 -20.72 4.24 -8.34
CA LEU A 117 -21.12 2.86 -8.58
C LEU A 117 -21.15 2.09 -7.26
N SER A 118 -22.25 1.41 -7.01
CA SER A 118 -22.37 0.52 -5.86
C SER A 118 -21.43 -0.68 -6.00
N PHE A 119 -21.14 -1.35 -4.88
CA PHE A 119 -20.36 -2.60 -4.94
C PHE A 119 -21.02 -3.66 -5.85
N ALA A 120 -22.35 -3.72 -5.91
CA ALA A 120 -23.03 -4.67 -6.78
C ALA A 120 -22.72 -4.41 -8.27
N GLU A 121 -22.74 -3.14 -8.70
CA GLU A 121 -22.37 -2.75 -10.06
C GLU A 121 -20.90 -3.03 -10.36
N ILE A 122 -20.01 -2.73 -9.41
CA ILE A 122 -18.59 -3.03 -9.53
C ILE A 122 -18.33 -4.54 -9.60
N ALA A 123 -19.05 -5.35 -8.81
CA ALA A 123 -18.87 -6.80 -8.79
C ALA A 123 -19.14 -7.44 -10.16
N GLU A 124 -20.03 -6.87 -10.96
CA GLU A 124 -20.32 -7.37 -12.31
C GLU A 124 -19.17 -7.14 -13.29
N ILE A 125 -18.39 -6.06 -13.10
CA ILE A 125 -17.30 -5.72 -14.00
C ILE A 125 -15.93 -6.27 -13.56
N ILE A 126 -15.77 -6.65 -12.28
CA ILE A 126 -14.52 -7.17 -11.71
C ILE A 126 -13.85 -8.24 -12.60
N PRO A 127 -14.54 -9.31 -13.05
CA PRO A 127 -13.90 -10.35 -13.85
C PRO A 127 -13.31 -9.82 -15.18
N THR A 128 -13.97 -8.83 -15.78
CA THR A 128 -13.49 -8.19 -17.01
C THR A 128 -12.28 -7.32 -16.71
N MET A 129 -12.33 -6.53 -15.61
CA MET A 129 -11.23 -5.64 -15.24
C MET A 129 -9.97 -6.41 -14.83
N PHE A 130 -10.11 -7.56 -14.17
CA PHE A 130 -8.96 -8.43 -13.91
C PHE A 130 -8.32 -8.95 -15.20
N ARG A 131 -9.10 -9.27 -16.24
CA ARG A 131 -8.57 -9.67 -17.54
C ARG A 131 -7.82 -8.53 -18.22
N VAL A 132 -8.40 -7.32 -18.21
CA VAL A 132 -7.79 -6.14 -18.83
C VAL A 132 -6.45 -5.80 -18.15
N LYS A 133 -6.41 -5.81 -16.80
CA LYS A 133 -5.19 -5.52 -16.05
C LYS A 133 -4.10 -6.58 -16.22
N ASN A 134 -4.51 -7.82 -16.28
CA ASN A 134 -3.60 -8.97 -16.21
C ASN A 134 -3.69 -9.80 -17.50
N GLU A 135 -3.74 -9.12 -18.67
CA GLU A 135 -3.70 -9.83 -19.95
C GLU A 135 -2.43 -10.71 -19.97
N PRO A 136 -2.59 -12.05 -20.01
CA PRO A 136 -1.46 -12.95 -19.82
C PRO A 136 -0.46 -12.72 -20.93
N GLN A 137 0.76 -12.36 -20.59
CA GLN A 137 1.86 -12.39 -21.54
C GLN A 137 2.28 -13.86 -21.68
N GLY A 138 1.72 -14.54 -22.68
CA GLY A 138 2.01 -15.94 -22.98
C GLY A 138 1.09 -16.93 -22.22
N GLU A 139 1.64 -18.10 -21.86
CA GLU A 139 0.90 -19.21 -21.23
C GLU A 139 0.83 -19.14 -19.70
N VAL A 140 1.05 -17.97 -19.10
CA VAL A 140 0.99 -17.80 -17.63
C VAL A 140 -0.45 -17.81 -17.17
N LYS A 141 -0.77 -18.66 -16.20
CA LYS A 141 -2.05 -18.67 -15.51
C LYS A 141 -1.95 -17.84 -14.23
N ALA A 142 -2.91 -16.93 -14.00
CA ALA A 142 -3.05 -16.20 -12.74
C ALA A 142 -4.40 -16.55 -12.08
N GLU A 143 -4.35 -16.96 -10.82
CA GLU A 143 -5.53 -17.24 -10.01
C GLU A 143 -5.58 -16.23 -8.87
N TYR A 144 -6.67 -15.43 -8.79
CA TYR A 144 -6.87 -14.41 -7.77
C TYR A 144 -7.95 -14.86 -6.79
N LYS A 145 -7.65 -14.74 -5.49
CA LYS A 145 -8.61 -14.92 -4.42
C LYS A 145 -8.82 -13.58 -3.71
N ILE A 146 -9.96 -12.94 -3.96
CA ILE A 146 -10.30 -11.68 -3.28
C ILE A 146 -10.93 -11.99 -1.93
N GLU A 147 -10.35 -11.43 -0.88
CA GLU A 147 -10.74 -11.68 0.51
C GLU A 147 -11.39 -10.46 1.17
N ARG A 148 -11.07 -9.27 0.67
CA ARG A 148 -11.58 -8.01 1.22
C ARG A 148 -11.74 -6.97 0.12
N VAL A 149 -12.86 -6.25 0.17
CA VAL A 149 -13.13 -5.10 -0.70
C VAL A 149 -13.38 -3.88 0.18
N VAL A 150 -12.75 -2.77 -0.15
CA VAL A 150 -12.79 -1.55 0.65
C VAL A 150 -13.11 -0.36 -0.25
N LEU A 151 -14.10 0.44 0.14
CA LEU A 151 -14.30 1.77 -0.42
C LEU A 151 -13.30 2.71 0.26
N SER A 152 -12.46 3.33 -0.52
CA SER A 152 -11.46 4.28 -0.05
C SER A 152 -11.39 5.51 -0.95
N LEU A 153 -10.55 6.47 -0.59
CA LEU A 153 -10.12 7.53 -1.48
C LEU A 153 -8.68 7.26 -1.91
N ARG A 154 -8.40 7.43 -3.19
CA ARG A 154 -7.02 7.41 -3.70
C ARG A 154 -6.68 8.73 -4.35
N ARG A 155 -5.48 9.18 -4.08
CA ARG A 155 -4.90 10.29 -4.83
C ARG A 155 -4.41 9.74 -6.18
N ILE A 156 -5.03 10.21 -7.24
CA ILE A 156 -4.54 10.03 -8.61
C ILE A 156 -3.93 11.34 -9.08
N MET A 157 -2.99 11.25 -10.01
CA MET A 157 -2.38 12.44 -10.56
C MET A 157 -3.05 12.85 -11.87
N GLU A 158 -2.89 14.12 -12.19
CA GLU A 158 -3.14 14.61 -13.55
C GLU A 158 -1.90 14.36 -14.40
N GLN A 159 -2.10 13.94 -15.64
CA GLN A 159 -1.00 13.63 -16.55
C GLN A 159 0.03 14.77 -16.62
N ASN A 160 1.30 14.44 -16.40
CA ASN A 160 2.43 15.37 -16.35
C ASN A 160 2.40 16.44 -15.24
N ASN A 161 1.52 16.30 -14.25
CA ASN A 161 1.43 17.23 -13.12
C ASN A 161 1.89 16.53 -11.82
N VAL A 162 3.00 16.98 -11.25
CA VAL A 162 3.54 16.45 -9.99
C VAL A 162 3.07 17.23 -8.75
N GLU A 163 2.48 18.41 -8.94
CA GLU A 163 2.09 19.30 -7.85
C GLU A 163 0.67 19.02 -7.40
N ASN A 164 -0.26 18.84 -8.33
CA ASN A 164 -1.66 18.61 -8.06
C ASN A 164 -2.08 17.17 -8.35
N GLY A 165 -3.17 16.75 -7.78
CA GLY A 165 -3.81 15.48 -8.04
C GLY A 165 -5.25 15.50 -7.57
N LEU A 166 -6.00 14.50 -7.94
CA LEU A 166 -7.39 14.33 -7.55
C LEU A 166 -7.51 13.24 -6.48
N LEU A 167 -8.32 13.48 -5.47
CA LEU A 167 -8.80 12.41 -4.59
C LEU A 167 -10.09 11.86 -5.19
N VAL A 168 -10.03 10.61 -5.61
CA VAL A 168 -11.18 9.92 -6.20
C VAL A 168 -11.63 8.76 -5.32
N PRO A 169 -12.94 8.51 -5.20
CA PRO A 169 -13.43 7.32 -4.54
C PRO A 169 -13.10 6.09 -5.37
N VAL A 170 -12.62 5.04 -4.71
CA VAL A 170 -12.22 3.79 -5.36
C VAL A 170 -12.70 2.58 -4.58
N TRP A 171 -12.90 1.48 -5.29
CA TRP A 171 -13.02 0.15 -4.72
C TRP A 171 -11.67 -0.56 -4.82
N ASP A 172 -11.05 -0.79 -3.68
CA ASP A 172 -9.80 -1.55 -3.56
C ASP A 172 -10.09 -3.01 -3.22
N LEU A 173 -9.55 -3.92 -4.02
CA LEU A 173 -9.74 -5.35 -3.89
C LEU A 173 -8.44 -6.00 -3.37
N TYR A 174 -8.47 -6.47 -2.14
CA TYR A 174 -7.34 -7.13 -1.49
C TYR A 174 -7.52 -8.63 -1.45
N GLY A 175 -6.42 -9.35 -1.55
CA GLY A 175 -6.40 -10.80 -1.53
C GLY A 175 -5.05 -11.35 -1.95
N SER A 176 -5.04 -12.60 -2.34
CA SER A 176 -3.85 -13.30 -2.81
C SER A 176 -3.94 -13.64 -4.29
N ALA A 177 -2.79 -13.79 -4.93
CA ALA A 177 -2.67 -14.31 -6.29
C ALA A 177 -1.70 -15.47 -6.32
N VAL A 178 -1.90 -16.40 -7.26
CA VAL A 178 -0.99 -17.50 -7.55
C VAL A 178 -0.73 -17.52 -9.05
N TYR A 179 0.54 -17.48 -9.43
CA TYR A 179 0.96 -17.55 -10.81
C TYR A 179 1.50 -18.93 -11.15
N THR A 180 1.09 -19.47 -12.28
CA THR A 180 1.60 -20.75 -12.80
C THR A 180 2.25 -20.52 -14.15
N TYR A 181 3.54 -20.75 -14.23
CA TYR A 181 4.33 -20.69 -15.44
C TYR A 181 4.39 -22.06 -16.12
N PRO A 182 4.51 -22.13 -17.45
CA PRO A 182 4.61 -23.40 -18.16
C PRO A 182 5.78 -24.26 -17.67
N GLY A 183 5.47 -25.46 -17.17
CA GLY A 183 6.48 -26.40 -16.67
C GLY A 183 7.01 -26.12 -15.26
N GLU A 184 6.50 -25.11 -14.58
CA GLU A 184 6.90 -24.75 -13.23
C GLU A 184 5.78 -24.98 -12.20
N PRO A 185 6.10 -25.21 -10.93
CA PRO A 185 5.10 -25.27 -9.86
C PRO A 185 4.46 -23.87 -9.66
N PRO A 186 3.22 -23.82 -9.14
CA PRO A 186 2.55 -22.57 -8.80
C PRO A 186 3.36 -21.72 -7.81
N VAL A 187 3.48 -20.43 -8.07
CA VAL A 187 4.21 -19.46 -7.24
C VAL A 187 3.20 -18.47 -6.63
N PRO A 188 3.07 -18.40 -5.29
CA PRO A 188 2.24 -17.40 -4.66
C PRO A 188 2.83 -16.00 -4.84
N ASP A 189 1.96 -15.02 -5.09
CA ASP A 189 2.34 -13.60 -5.06
C ASP A 189 2.54 -13.14 -3.61
N THR A 190 3.61 -12.43 -3.36
CA THR A 190 3.91 -11.83 -2.05
C THR A 190 3.38 -10.40 -1.91
N TYR A 191 2.75 -9.85 -2.93
CA TYR A 191 2.22 -8.49 -2.93
C TYR A 191 1.04 -8.36 -1.96
N GLN A 192 1.15 -7.41 -1.02
CA GLN A 192 0.16 -7.18 0.05
C GLN A 192 -0.81 -6.01 -0.26
N GLY A 193 -0.62 -5.33 -1.37
CA GLY A 193 -1.46 -4.22 -1.79
C GLY A 193 -2.74 -4.65 -2.49
N SER A 194 -3.46 -3.67 -3.02
CA SER A 194 -4.68 -3.91 -3.79
C SER A 194 -4.39 -4.66 -5.09
N GLN A 195 -4.96 -5.83 -5.24
CA GLN A 195 -4.85 -6.63 -6.46
C GLN A 195 -5.53 -5.96 -7.66
N LEU A 196 -6.59 -5.18 -7.40
CA LEU A 196 -7.28 -4.39 -8.39
C LEU A 196 -7.88 -3.16 -7.70
N THR A 197 -7.65 -1.97 -8.27
CA THR A 197 -8.26 -0.72 -7.85
C THR A 197 -9.16 -0.20 -8.95
N ILE A 198 -10.42 0.01 -8.64
CA ILE A 198 -11.45 0.44 -9.59
C ILE A 198 -11.97 1.80 -9.16
N ASN A 199 -11.97 2.77 -10.07
CA ASN A 199 -12.61 4.06 -9.87
C ASN A 199 -14.12 3.86 -9.61
N ALA A 200 -14.58 4.30 -8.46
CA ALA A 200 -15.97 4.12 -8.06
C ALA A 200 -16.95 5.02 -8.85
N ILE A 201 -16.46 5.97 -9.63
CA ILE A 201 -17.31 6.88 -10.42
C ILE A 201 -17.67 6.25 -11.77
N ASP A 202 -16.67 5.70 -12.48
CA ASP A 202 -16.85 5.27 -13.87
C ASP A 202 -16.48 3.78 -14.11
N GLY A 203 -15.98 3.08 -13.10
CA GLY A 203 -15.60 1.67 -13.21
C GLY A 203 -14.27 1.41 -13.91
N SER A 204 -13.49 2.44 -14.23
CA SER A 204 -12.18 2.29 -14.84
C SER A 204 -11.16 1.70 -13.85
N VAL A 205 -10.15 0.99 -14.37
CA VAL A 205 -9.02 0.50 -13.57
C VAL A 205 -8.03 1.62 -13.35
N ILE A 206 -7.58 1.79 -12.12
CA ILE A 206 -6.48 2.69 -11.78
C ILE A 206 -5.19 1.88 -11.76
N ASP A 207 -4.21 2.28 -12.56
CA ASP A 207 -2.84 1.75 -12.51
C ASP A 207 -2.08 2.43 -11.36
N LEU A 208 -1.89 1.69 -10.27
CA LEU A 208 -1.23 2.20 -9.07
C LEU A 208 0.25 2.55 -9.30
N ASN A 209 0.91 1.94 -10.29
CA ASN A 209 2.30 2.27 -10.62
C ASN A 209 2.40 3.62 -11.32
N ARG A 210 1.41 3.94 -12.12
CA ARG A 210 1.33 5.19 -12.87
C ARG A 210 0.53 6.28 -12.15
N GLY A 211 -0.28 5.89 -11.16
CA GLY A 211 -1.07 6.82 -10.34
C GLY A 211 -2.31 7.39 -11.04
N TYR A 212 -2.78 6.75 -12.13
CA TYR A 212 -4.00 7.16 -12.85
C TYR A 212 -4.69 5.98 -13.53
#